data_d9160e014775fbe73282b34b8acefdef
#
_entry.id   d9160e014775fbe73282b34b8acefdef
#
_cell.length_a   1.000
_cell.length_b   1.000
_cell.length_c   1.000
_cell.angle_alpha   90.00
_cell.angle_beta   90.00
_cell.angle_gamma   90.00
#
_symmetry.space_group_name_H-M   'P 1'
#
loop_
_entity.id
_entity.type
_entity.pdbx_description
1 polymer ?
#
loop_
_entity_poly.entity_id
_entity_poly.type
_entity_poly.pdbx_seq_one_letter_code
_entity_poly.pdbx_strand_id
1 'polypeptide(L)'
;MKGLAELKNKVVNAPHVNMFKVATWTTMGVFATYLLIYIFAGEEMLKYYPLLIVFAFGAPLVSLMTSKASVKRAYNIRMIDNGGARTEKEQLVVDTVTLLSEKLNLQKLPEIGVYPSNDINAFATGASKNSAMVAVSQGLLNNMNETEIIGVLAHEMSHVVNGDMLTSSILEGFVSAFGLIISYIILNNRRNNRSGGAAASMASFYMIKNSINFFGRIIASAYSRRREFGADRLAAQITDPSYMKSALLRLQEISEGRVDLQDGDREFAAFKITNNFSMGGFANLFSTHPSLEKRIAAIERMEK
;
A
#
# COMPACT_ATOMS: atom_id res chain seq x y z
N MET A 1 3.06 -20.09 20.54
CA MET A 1 2.88 -19.39 21.83
C MET A 1 4.15 -18.85 22.47
N LYS A 2 5.36 -19.42 22.23
CA LYS A 2 6.63 -18.83 22.71
C LYS A 2 6.89 -17.43 22.14
N GLY A 3 6.68 -17.23 20.86
CA GLY A 3 6.91 -15.95 20.18
C GLY A 3 6.06 -14.80 20.73
N LEU A 4 4.80 -15.05 21.11
CA LEU A 4 3.92 -14.05 21.73
C LEU A 4 4.38 -13.63 23.14
N ALA A 5 4.95 -14.57 23.91
CA ALA A 5 5.46 -14.29 25.25
C ALA A 5 6.70 -13.38 25.21
N GLU A 6 7.58 -13.58 24.23
CA GLU A 6 8.77 -12.74 24.01
C GLU A 6 8.40 -11.32 23.56
N LEU A 7 7.32 -11.19 22.80
CA LEU A 7 6.82 -9.89 22.37
C LEU A 7 6.37 -9.00 23.53
N LYS A 8 5.79 -9.53 24.61
CA LYS A 8 5.23 -8.73 25.71
C LYS A 8 6.25 -7.79 26.39
N ASN A 9 7.53 -8.12 26.39
CA ASN A 9 8.55 -7.41 27.16
C ASN A 9 9.26 -6.26 26.40
N LYS A 10 8.99 -6.07 25.11
CA LYS A 10 9.68 -5.08 24.28
C LYS A 10 8.85 -3.79 24.17
N VAL A 11 9.31 -2.71 24.81
CA VAL A 11 8.70 -1.37 24.68
C VAL A 11 9.25 -0.69 23.44
N VAL A 12 8.38 -0.22 22.56
CA VAL A 12 8.76 0.51 21.34
C VAL A 12 7.98 1.81 21.24
N ASN A 13 8.70 2.90 20.98
CA ASN A 13 8.05 4.15 20.61
C ASN A 13 7.61 4.08 19.14
N ALA A 14 6.32 3.90 18.94
CA ALA A 14 5.75 3.89 17.58
C ALA A 14 6.00 5.23 16.88
N PRO A 15 6.42 5.24 15.62
CA PRO A 15 6.51 6.46 14.84
C PRO A 15 5.11 7.04 14.67
N HIS A 16 4.95 8.29 15.10
CA HIS A 16 3.70 9.01 14.84
C HIS A 16 3.74 9.61 13.44
N VAL A 17 2.70 9.37 12.65
CA VAL A 17 2.49 10.13 11.41
C VAL A 17 2.47 11.60 11.79
N ASN A 18 3.44 12.34 11.32
CA ASN A 18 3.45 13.77 11.54
C ASN A 18 2.41 14.41 10.60
N MET A 19 1.15 14.47 11.09
CA MET A 19 0.03 15.06 10.36
C MET A 19 0.32 16.48 9.90
N PHE A 20 1.14 17.23 10.65
CA PHE A 20 1.60 18.56 10.23
C PHE A 20 2.43 18.48 8.96
N LYS A 21 3.36 17.53 8.85
CA LYS A 21 4.14 17.33 7.61
C LYS A 21 3.23 16.94 6.45
N VAL A 22 2.28 16.02 6.66
CA VAL A 22 1.32 15.60 5.62
C VAL A 22 0.50 16.82 5.16
N ALA A 23 -0.05 17.58 6.09
CA ALA A 23 -0.82 18.80 5.78
C ALA A 23 0.03 19.84 5.00
N THR A 24 1.28 20.09 5.45
CA THR A 24 2.20 21.03 4.79
C THR A 24 2.48 20.60 3.36
N TRP A 25 2.86 19.34 3.11
CA TRP A 25 3.13 18.85 1.77
C TRP A 25 1.89 18.87 0.88
N THR A 26 0.72 18.54 1.45
CA THR A 26 -0.56 18.61 0.72
C THR A 26 -0.87 20.04 0.32
N THR A 27 -0.75 21.01 1.25
CA THR A 27 -0.98 22.43 0.96
C THR A 27 -0.01 22.96 -0.09
N MET A 28 1.28 22.64 0.03
CA MET A 28 2.28 23.03 -0.98
C MET A 28 1.97 22.45 -2.36
N GLY A 29 1.55 21.19 -2.43
CA GLY A 29 1.18 20.55 -3.69
C GLY A 29 -0.07 21.17 -4.32
N VAL A 30 -1.10 21.46 -3.52
CA VAL A 30 -2.31 22.18 -3.97
C VAL A 30 -1.95 23.57 -4.48
N PHE A 31 -1.10 24.30 -3.76
CA PHE A 31 -0.62 25.61 -4.19
C PHE A 31 0.20 25.55 -5.49
N ALA A 32 1.08 24.56 -5.63
CA ALA A 32 1.85 24.35 -6.86
C ALA A 32 0.94 24.07 -8.06
N THR A 33 -0.13 23.26 -7.89
CA THR A 33 -1.11 23.03 -8.98
C THR A 33 -1.88 24.30 -9.33
N TYR A 34 -2.21 25.13 -8.35
CA TYR A 34 -2.83 26.44 -8.57
C TYR A 34 -1.94 27.35 -9.40
N LEU A 35 -0.64 27.46 -9.03
CA LEU A 35 0.31 28.27 -9.78
C LEU A 35 0.51 27.78 -11.23
N LEU A 36 0.54 26.48 -11.45
CA LEU A 36 0.65 25.91 -12.80
C LEU A 36 -0.56 26.31 -13.65
N ILE A 37 -1.76 26.26 -13.13
CA ILE A 37 -2.95 26.71 -13.85
C ILE A 37 -2.89 28.21 -14.12
N TYR A 38 -2.54 29.03 -13.14
CA TYR A 38 -2.43 30.48 -13.29
C TYR A 38 -1.45 30.87 -14.39
N ILE A 39 -0.25 30.26 -14.40
CA ILE A 39 0.83 30.58 -15.35
C ILE A 39 0.51 30.08 -16.76
N PHE A 40 0.04 28.86 -16.91
CA PHE A 40 -0.05 28.18 -18.21
C PHE A 40 -1.45 28.06 -18.80
N ALA A 41 -2.51 28.14 -18.00
CA ALA A 41 -3.88 27.98 -18.47
C ALA A 41 -4.70 29.29 -18.39
N GLY A 42 -4.21 30.30 -17.67
CA GLY A 42 -4.84 31.61 -17.53
C GLY A 42 -5.97 31.64 -16.49
N GLU A 43 -6.44 32.84 -16.18
CA GLU A 43 -7.44 33.11 -15.13
C GLU A 43 -8.79 32.42 -15.39
N GLU A 44 -9.18 32.26 -16.64
CA GLU A 44 -10.44 31.59 -17.00
C GLU A 44 -10.54 30.15 -16.45
N MET A 45 -9.40 29.44 -16.36
CA MET A 45 -9.35 28.09 -15.80
C MET A 45 -9.38 28.07 -14.29
N LEU A 46 -8.94 29.12 -13.64
CA LEU A 46 -8.99 29.18 -12.17
C LEU A 46 -10.41 29.08 -11.62
N LYS A 47 -11.43 29.44 -12.39
CA LYS A 47 -12.83 29.24 -12.04
C LYS A 47 -13.16 27.76 -11.78
N TYR A 48 -12.52 26.86 -12.51
CA TYR A 48 -12.74 25.41 -12.42
C TYR A 48 -11.78 24.71 -11.46
N TYR A 49 -10.81 25.43 -10.89
CA TYR A 49 -9.81 24.86 -10.02
C TYR A 49 -10.39 24.12 -8.80
N PRO A 50 -11.40 24.66 -8.07
CA PRO A 50 -12.01 23.93 -6.96
C PRO A 50 -12.62 22.60 -7.40
N LEU A 51 -13.30 22.60 -8.54
CA LEU A 51 -13.92 21.40 -9.12
C LEU A 51 -12.86 20.37 -9.52
N LEU A 52 -11.77 20.82 -10.12
CA LEU A 52 -10.65 19.97 -10.52
C LEU A 52 -10.01 19.30 -9.30
N ILE A 53 -9.78 20.02 -8.22
CA ILE A 53 -9.26 19.48 -6.95
C ILE A 53 -10.22 18.43 -6.37
N VAL A 54 -11.52 18.73 -6.35
CA VAL A 54 -12.53 17.77 -5.87
C VAL A 54 -12.48 16.48 -6.68
N PHE A 55 -12.37 16.53 -8.01
CA PHE A 55 -12.29 15.34 -8.84
C PHE A 55 -10.95 14.61 -8.67
N ALA A 56 -9.83 15.32 -8.57
CA ALA A 56 -8.51 14.72 -8.46
C ALA A 56 -8.31 13.96 -7.14
N PHE A 57 -8.78 14.52 -6.03
CA PHE A 57 -8.63 13.94 -4.70
C PHE A 57 -9.88 13.18 -4.24
N GLY A 58 -11.05 13.52 -4.75
CA GLY A 58 -12.31 12.93 -4.33
C GLY A 58 -12.38 11.43 -4.58
N ALA A 59 -12.02 10.96 -5.78
CA ALA A 59 -12.06 9.55 -6.12
C ALA A 59 -11.10 8.71 -5.27
N PRO A 60 -9.80 9.05 -5.08
CA PRO A 60 -8.91 8.34 -4.18
C PRO A 60 -9.39 8.34 -2.73
N LEU A 61 -9.92 9.46 -2.22
CA LEU A 61 -10.42 9.55 -0.85
C LEU A 61 -11.69 8.73 -0.65
N VAL A 62 -12.64 8.77 -1.58
CA VAL A 62 -13.85 7.92 -1.53
C VAL A 62 -13.47 6.45 -1.61
N SER A 63 -12.54 6.07 -2.49
CA SER A 63 -12.00 4.73 -2.58
C SER A 63 -11.38 4.29 -1.24
N LEU A 64 -10.59 5.14 -0.60
CA LEU A 64 -10.02 4.87 0.71
C LEU A 64 -11.09 4.70 1.80
N MET A 65 -12.10 5.58 1.84
CA MET A 65 -13.19 5.52 2.82
C MET A 65 -14.05 4.26 2.67
N THR A 66 -14.28 3.82 1.44
CA THR A 66 -15.08 2.63 1.12
C THR A 66 -14.27 1.34 1.07
N SER A 67 -12.93 1.43 1.16
CA SER A 67 -12.00 0.31 0.96
C SER A 67 -12.34 -0.91 1.82
N LYS A 68 -12.59 -0.73 3.12
CA LYS A 68 -12.97 -1.83 4.02
C LYS A 68 -14.23 -2.58 3.55
N ALA A 69 -15.29 -1.84 3.25
CA ALA A 69 -16.55 -2.45 2.83
C ALA A 69 -16.41 -3.16 1.48
N SER A 70 -15.69 -2.54 0.55
CA SER A 70 -15.43 -3.11 -0.78
C SER A 70 -14.61 -4.38 -0.70
N VAL A 71 -13.53 -4.37 0.07
CA VAL A 71 -12.63 -5.51 0.23
C VAL A 71 -13.30 -6.65 1.00
N LYS A 72 -14.06 -6.36 2.06
CA LYS A 72 -14.85 -7.39 2.78
C LYS A 72 -15.75 -8.18 1.84
N ARG A 73 -16.42 -7.46 0.90
CA ARG A 73 -17.32 -8.10 -0.07
C ARG A 73 -16.54 -8.84 -1.17
N ALA A 74 -15.51 -8.19 -1.73
CA ALA A 74 -14.74 -8.74 -2.86
C ALA A 74 -13.99 -10.02 -2.51
N TYR A 75 -13.42 -10.09 -1.30
CA TYR A 75 -12.65 -11.24 -0.82
C TYR A 75 -13.45 -12.18 0.09
N ASN A 76 -14.74 -11.92 0.30
CA ASN A 76 -15.60 -12.71 1.18
C ASN A 76 -14.98 -12.91 2.58
N ILE A 77 -14.50 -11.81 3.17
CA ILE A 77 -13.74 -11.85 4.42
C ILE A 77 -14.64 -12.23 5.59
N ARG A 78 -14.27 -13.29 6.29
CA ARG A 78 -14.88 -13.69 7.57
C ARG A 78 -14.14 -12.98 8.70
N MET A 79 -14.88 -12.24 9.51
CA MET A 79 -14.33 -11.57 10.69
C MET A 79 -14.05 -12.61 11.78
N ILE A 80 -12.88 -12.47 12.43
CA ILE A 80 -12.41 -13.38 13.48
C ILE A 80 -12.13 -12.69 14.81
N ASP A 81 -12.23 -11.36 14.84
CA ASP A 81 -12.31 -10.60 16.09
C ASP A 81 -13.54 -11.04 16.91
N ASN A 82 -13.56 -10.73 18.20
CA ASN A 82 -14.67 -11.06 19.12
C ASN A 82 -15.04 -12.56 19.21
N GLY A 83 -14.03 -13.44 19.22
CA GLY A 83 -14.25 -14.90 19.40
C GLY A 83 -14.62 -15.64 18.12
N GLY A 84 -14.43 -15.04 16.95
CA GLY A 84 -14.68 -15.66 15.65
C GLY A 84 -13.58 -16.61 15.14
N ALA A 85 -12.46 -16.73 15.87
CA ALA A 85 -11.36 -17.65 15.54
C ALA A 85 -11.80 -19.11 15.67
N ARG A 86 -11.46 -19.94 14.66
CA ARG A 86 -11.85 -21.37 14.60
C ARG A 86 -10.63 -22.30 14.71
N THR A 87 -9.43 -21.79 14.51
CA THR A 87 -8.19 -22.54 14.57
C THR A 87 -7.16 -21.85 15.47
N GLU A 88 -6.18 -22.59 15.95
CA GLU A 88 -5.07 -22.02 16.74
C GLU A 88 -4.33 -20.91 15.99
N LYS A 89 -4.14 -21.05 14.67
CA LYS A 89 -3.49 -20.03 13.85
C LYS A 89 -4.36 -18.78 13.68
N GLU A 90 -5.67 -18.91 13.58
CA GLU A 90 -6.57 -17.76 13.59
C GLU A 90 -6.53 -17.05 14.95
N GLN A 91 -6.50 -17.80 16.05
CA GLN A 91 -6.34 -17.22 17.39
C GLN A 91 -5.00 -16.52 17.53
N LEU A 92 -3.91 -17.09 16.98
CA LEU A 92 -2.59 -16.43 16.93
C LEU A 92 -2.65 -15.08 16.21
N VAL A 93 -3.40 -14.98 15.11
CA VAL A 93 -3.60 -13.70 14.39
C VAL A 93 -4.29 -12.68 15.29
N VAL A 94 -5.37 -13.06 15.97
CA VAL A 94 -6.10 -12.18 16.89
C VAL A 94 -5.20 -11.70 18.02
N ASP A 95 -4.52 -12.63 18.69
CA ASP A 95 -3.64 -12.33 19.81
C ASP A 95 -2.46 -11.43 19.40
N THR A 96 -1.87 -11.70 18.22
CA THR A 96 -0.77 -10.91 17.68
C THR A 96 -1.21 -9.49 17.34
N VAL A 97 -2.31 -9.31 16.61
CA VAL A 97 -2.80 -7.97 16.25
C VAL A 97 -3.20 -7.19 17.50
N THR A 98 -3.81 -7.85 18.49
CA THR A 98 -4.15 -7.22 19.78
C THR A 98 -2.91 -6.74 20.51
N LEU A 99 -1.91 -7.61 20.68
CA LEU A 99 -0.66 -7.27 21.35
C LEU A 99 0.11 -6.16 20.62
N LEU A 100 0.17 -6.22 19.29
CA LEU A 100 0.83 -5.18 18.49
C LEU A 100 0.08 -3.85 18.57
N SER A 101 -1.25 -3.87 18.64
CA SER A 101 -2.08 -2.66 18.81
C SER A 101 -1.80 -1.97 20.14
N GLU A 102 -1.67 -2.73 21.23
CA GLU A 102 -1.28 -2.22 22.55
C GLU A 102 0.12 -1.61 22.51
N LYS A 103 1.11 -2.33 21.95
CA LYS A 103 2.49 -1.85 21.82
C LYS A 103 2.63 -0.57 21.00
N LEU A 104 1.82 -0.45 19.97
CA LEU A 104 1.81 0.69 19.06
C LEU A 104 0.88 1.82 19.53
N ASN A 105 0.30 1.69 20.74
CA ASN A 105 -0.62 2.66 21.32
C ASN A 105 -1.77 3.05 20.36
N LEU A 106 -2.36 2.06 19.69
CA LEU A 106 -3.54 2.29 18.88
C LEU A 106 -4.76 2.51 19.77
N GLN A 107 -5.51 3.58 19.52
CA GLN A 107 -6.71 3.90 20.30
C GLN A 107 -7.85 2.92 20.03
N LYS A 108 -7.83 2.25 18.87
CA LYS A 108 -8.85 1.29 18.47
C LYS A 108 -8.17 0.08 17.83
N LEU A 109 -8.58 -1.10 18.27
CA LEU A 109 -8.16 -2.36 17.68
C LEU A 109 -8.62 -2.41 16.22
N PRO A 110 -7.73 -2.72 15.24
CA PRO A 110 -8.13 -3.01 13.88
C PRO A 110 -9.10 -4.19 13.82
N GLU A 111 -10.04 -4.14 12.89
CA GLU A 111 -10.85 -5.30 12.57
C GLU A 111 -9.97 -6.42 12.01
N ILE A 112 -10.24 -7.67 12.35
CA ILE A 112 -9.39 -8.80 11.98
C ILE A 112 -10.22 -9.81 11.19
N GLY A 113 -9.73 -10.18 10.01
CA GLY A 113 -10.44 -11.11 9.13
C GLY A 113 -9.57 -12.15 8.45
N VAL A 114 -10.20 -13.24 8.05
CA VAL A 114 -9.62 -14.30 7.22
C VAL A 114 -10.44 -14.44 5.95
N TYR A 115 -9.78 -14.62 4.81
CA TYR A 115 -10.45 -14.82 3.54
C TYR A 115 -10.00 -16.10 2.84
N PRO A 116 -10.94 -16.75 2.09
CA PRO A 116 -10.71 -18.03 1.44
C PRO A 116 -9.91 -17.82 0.14
N SER A 117 -8.59 -17.74 0.27
CA SER A 117 -7.66 -17.72 -0.86
C SER A 117 -6.48 -18.61 -0.53
N ASN A 118 -6.02 -19.35 -1.52
CA ASN A 118 -4.81 -20.16 -1.44
C ASN A 118 -3.53 -19.32 -1.60
N ASP A 119 -3.65 -18.07 -2.06
CA ASP A 119 -2.52 -17.13 -2.10
C ASP A 119 -1.94 -16.93 -0.70
N ILE A 120 -0.63 -16.88 -0.57
CA ILE A 120 0.04 -16.52 0.68
C ILE A 120 0.10 -15.00 0.74
N ASN A 121 -0.91 -14.40 1.39
CA ASN A 121 -1.07 -12.96 1.41
C ASN A 121 -1.71 -12.47 2.70
N ALA A 122 -1.29 -11.28 3.13
CA ALA A 122 -1.96 -10.47 4.13
C ALA A 122 -2.01 -9.02 3.64
N PHE A 123 -2.94 -8.27 4.16
CA PHE A 123 -3.00 -6.84 3.87
C PHE A 123 -3.73 -6.08 4.98
N ALA A 124 -3.37 -4.79 5.09
CA ALA A 124 -4.11 -3.84 5.89
C ALA A 124 -4.85 -2.84 4.99
N THR A 125 -6.05 -2.43 5.40
CA THR A 125 -6.84 -1.41 4.71
C THR A 125 -7.63 -0.56 5.70
N GLY A 126 -8.11 0.59 5.25
CA GLY A 126 -8.93 1.52 6.06
C GLY A 126 -8.52 2.97 5.89
N ALA A 127 -9.44 3.88 6.18
CA ALA A 127 -9.23 5.32 6.00
C ALA A 127 -8.25 5.95 7.01
N SER A 128 -8.05 5.32 8.15
CA SER A 128 -7.16 5.80 9.21
C SER A 128 -6.73 4.66 10.13
N LYS A 129 -5.72 4.89 10.97
CA LYS A 129 -5.29 3.93 11.99
C LYS A 129 -6.41 3.50 12.95
N ASN A 130 -7.38 4.39 13.22
CA ASN A 130 -8.52 4.08 14.09
C ASN A 130 -9.69 3.41 13.33
N SER A 131 -9.59 3.24 12.02
CA SER A 131 -10.57 2.57 11.16
C SER A 131 -9.90 1.51 10.27
N ALA A 132 -8.82 0.92 10.76
CA ALA A 132 -8.08 -0.10 10.03
C ALA A 132 -8.75 -1.48 10.14
N MET A 133 -8.42 -2.32 9.16
CA MET A 133 -8.69 -3.76 9.14
C MET A 133 -7.43 -4.46 8.66
N VAL A 134 -7.08 -5.57 9.29
CA VAL A 134 -6.04 -6.50 8.87
C VAL A 134 -6.69 -7.79 8.44
N ALA A 135 -6.36 -8.28 7.26
CA ALA A 135 -6.89 -9.53 6.74
C ALA A 135 -5.76 -10.45 6.28
N VAL A 136 -5.90 -11.74 6.57
CA VAL A 136 -4.96 -12.79 6.17
C VAL A 136 -5.68 -13.83 5.31
N SER A 137 -4.98 -14.39 4.35
CA SER A 137 -5.51 -15.48 3.54
C SER A 137 -5.42 -16.81 4.27
N GLN A 138 -6.28 -17.76 3.89
CA GLN A 138 -6.18 -19.14 4.37
C GLN A 138 -4.84 -19.76 3.91
N GLY A 139 -4.37 -19.43 2.70
CA GLY A 139 -3.08 -19.90 2.18
C GLY A 139 -1.90 -19.45 3.05
N LEU A 140 -1.91 -18.21 3.57
CA LEU A 140 -0.88 -17.75 4.50
C LEU A 140 -0.90 -18.57 5.80
N LEU A 141 -2.07 -18.80 6.37
CA LEU A 141 -2.20 -19.59 7.60
C LEU A 141 -1.77 -21.03 7.41
N ASN A 142 -2.00 -21.63 6.24
CA ASN A 142 -1.62 -23.01 5.94
C ASN A 142 -0.11 -23.16 5.74
N ASN A 143 0.55 -22.20 5.11
CA ASN A 143 1.92 -22.34 4.60
C ASN A 143 2.98 -21.62 5.43
N MET A 144 2.61 -20.81 6.43
CA MET A 144 3.53 -20.12 7.32
C MET A 144 3.47 -20.67 8.76
N ASN A 145 4.62 -20.64 9.44
CA ASN A 145 4.74 -20.97 10.85
C ASN A 145 4.37 -19.75 11.73
N GLU A 146 4.32 -19.94 13.06
CA GLU A 146 3.91 -18.90 14.02
C GLU A 146 4.77 -17.62 13.91
N THR A 147 6.10 -17.75 13.84
CA THR A 147 7.01 -16.60 13.81
C THR A 147 6.91 -15.83 12.49
N GLU A 148 6.70 -16.53 11.38
CA GLU A 148 6.49 -15.94 10.06
C GLU A 148 5.15 -15.17 9.99
N ILE A 149 4.06 -15.75 10.55
CA ILE A 149 2.77 -15.07 10.68
C ILE A 149 2.92 -13.79 11.51
N ILE A 150 3.61 -13.86 12.65
CA ILE A 150 3.87 -12.69 13.50
C ILE A 150 4.67 -11.63 12.73
N GLY A 151 5.70 -12.02 11.98
CA GLY A 151 6.51 -11.12 11.16
C GLY A 151 5.67 -10.38 10.11
N VAL A 152 4.82 -11.10 9.37
CA VAL A 152 3.91 -10.51 8.38
C VAL A 152 2.91 -9.57 9.04
N LEU A 153 2.28 -9.98 10.14
CA LEU A 153 1.32 -9.13 10.85
C LEU A 153 1.96 -7.86 11.40
N ALA A 154 3.19 -7.95 11.89
CA ALA A 154 3.95 -6.79 12.36
C ALA A 154 4.25 -5.82 11.20
N HIS A 155 4.53 -6.33 10.00
CA HIS A 155 4.70 -5.53 8.80
C HIS A 155 3.40 -4.81 8.43
N GLU A 156 2.27 -5.51 8.38
CA GLU A 156 0.95 -4.91 8.08
C GLU A 156 0.55 -3.86 9.13
N MET A 157 0.77 -4.16 10.41
CA MET A 157 0.51 -3.20 11.50
C MET A 157 1.41 -1.97 11.42
N SER A 158 2.61 -2.11 10.87
CA SER A 158 3.51 -0.97 10.63
C SER A 158 2.93 -0.02 9.60
N HIS A 159 2.31 -0.51 8.52
CA HIS A 159 1.59 0.32 7.54
C HIS A 159 0.39 1.04 8.16
N VAL A 160 -0.35 0.38 9.04
CA VAL A 160 -1.48 0.99 9.76
C VAL A 160 -1.02 2.19 10.58
N VAL A 161 0.03 2.01 11.40
CA VAL A 161 0.52 3.06 12.32
C VAL A 161 1.18 4.21 11.56
N ASN A 162 1.90 3.91 10.48
CA ASN A 162 2.52 4.90 9.62
C ASN A 162 1.50 5.73 8.81
N GLY A 163 0.22 5.32 8.76
CA GLY A 163 -0.81 6.00 7.96
C GLY A 163 -0.55 5.91 6.46
N ASP A 164 0.09 4.85 6.03
CA ASP A 164 0.55 4.65 4.65
C ASP A 164 -0.59 4.65 3.63
N MET A 165 -1.76 4.18 4.03
CA MET A 165 -2.97 4.16 3.20
C MET A 165 -3.42 5.58 2.82
N LEU A 166 -3.51 6.48 3.81
CA LEU A 166 -3.87 7.88 3.58
C LEU A 166 -2.82 8.58 2.72
N THR A 167 -1.55 8.40 3.03
CA THR A 167 -0.44 9.04 2.30
C THR A 167 -0.40 8.59 0.84
N SER A 168 -0.67 7.32 0.56
CA SER A 168 -0.78 6.80 -0.80
C SER A 168 -1.95 7.42 -1.57
N SER A 169 -3.11 7.53 -0.93
CA SER A 169 -4.30 8.13 -1.57
C SER A 169 -4.10 9.62 -1.87
N ILE A 170 -3.41 10.35 -1.00
CA ILE A 170 -3.04 11.75 -1.25
C ILE A 170 -2.05 11.83 -2.43
N LEU A 171 -1.03 10.99 -2.47
CA LEU A 171 -0.07 10.95 -3.58
C LEU A 171 -0.77 10.64 -4.91
N GLU A 172 -1.70 9.69 -4.92
CA GLU A 172 -2.51 9.35 -6.09
C GLU A 172 -3.36 10.55 -6.55
N GLY A 173 -3.95 11.28 -5.61
CA GLY A 173 -4.67 12.52 -5.87
C GLY A 173 -3.80 13.57 -6.57
N PHE A 174 -2.55 13.77 -6.12
CA PHE A 174 -1.61 14.67 -6.77
C PHE A 174 -1.24 14.22 -8.18
N VAL A 175 -0.90 12.95 -8.38
CA VAL A 175 -0.58 12.41 -9.71
C VAL A 175 -1.76 12.62 -10.66
N SER A 176 -2.97 12.38 -10.20
CA SER A 176 -4.20 12.60 -10.96
C SER A 176 -4.44 14.08 -11.29
N ALA A 177 -4.25 14.97 -10.31
CA ALA A 177 -4.39 16.42 -10.51
C ALA A 177 -3.40 16.94 -11.56
N PHE A 178 -2.13 16.61 -11.43
CA PHE A 178 -1.10 16.98 -12.41
C PHE A 178 -1.44 16.44 -13.80
N GLY A 179 -1.87 15.17 -13.88
CA GLY A 179 -2.26 14.56 -15.15
C GLY A 179 -3.39 15.31 -15.85
N LEU A 180 -4.41 15.71 -15.10
CA LEU A 180 -5.54 16.47 -15.62
C LEU A 180 -5.14 17.88 -16.07
N ILE A 181 -4.39 18.62 -15.24
CA ILE A 181 -3.98 20.00 -15.50
C ILE A 181 -3.11 20.08 -16.77
N ILE A 182 -2.08 19.27 -16.85
CA ILE A 182 -1.14 19.30 -17.99
C ILE A 182 -1.85 18.83 -19.27
N SER A 183 -2.71 17.81 -19.19
CA SER A 183 -3.51 17.37 -20.33
C SER A 183 -4.41 18.49 -20.86
N TYR A 184 -5.02 19.25 -19.96
CA TYR A 184 -5.86 20.38 -20.30
C TYR A 184 -5.05 21.51 -20.96
N ILE A 185 -3.92 21.92 -20.37
CA ILE A 185 -3.04 22.99 -20.90
C ILE A 185 -2.64 22.69 -22.34
N ILE A 186 -2.20 21.45 -22.61
CA ILE A 186 -1.75 21.07 -23.95
C ILE A 186 -2.93 21.02 -24.93
N LEU A 187 -4.09 20.54 -24.49
CA LEU A 187 -5.28 20.52 -25.33
C LEU A 187 -5.75 21.93 -25.71
N ASN A 188 -5.73 22.86 -24.76
CA ASN A 188 -6.14 24.24 -24.96
C ASN A 188 -5.20 25.00 -25.91
N ASN A 189 -3.88 24.83 -25.77
CA ASN A 189 -2.90 25.40 -26.67
C ASN A 189 -3.04 24.91 -28.12
N ARG A 190 -3.38 23.62 -28.32
CA ARG A 190 -3.64 23.07 -29.67
C ARG A 190 -4.94 23.57 -30.27
N ARG A 191 -5.98 23.83 -29.47
CA ARG A 191 -7.25 24.37 -29.95
C ARG A 191 -7.09 25.79 -30.51
N ASN A 192 -6.17 26.58 -29.97
CA ASN A 192 -5.87 27.92 -30.47
C ASN A 192 -5.09 27.89 -31.81
N ASN A 193 -4.40 26.80 -32.14
CA ASN A 193 -3.60 26.65 -33.34
C ASN A 193 -4.27 25.95 -34.54
N ARG A 194 -5.60 25.79 -34.53
CA ARG A 194 -6.48 25.32 -35.63
C ARG A 194 -6.06 24.09 -36.44
N SER A 195 -5.15 23.25 -35.99
CA SER A 195 -4.74 22.05 -36.73
C SER A 195 -5.08 20.75 -36.03
N GLY A 196 -6.24 20.17 -36.35
CA GLY A 196 -6.61 18.82 -35.93
C GLY A 196 -8.10 18.67 -35.64
N GLY A 197 -8.74 17.65 -36.21
CA GLY A 197 -10.14 17.32 -35.90
C GLY A 197 -10.31 16.87 -34.42
N ALA A 198 -11.56 16.85 -33.93
CA ALA A 198 -11.88 16.49 -32.55
C ALA A 198 -11.30 15.13 -32.10
N ALA A 199 -11.25 14.14 -33.00
CA ALA A 199 -10.65 12.83 -32.75
C ALA A 199 -9.13 12.91 -32.47
N ALA A 200 -8.38 13.69 -33.24
CA ALA A 200 -6.93 13.90 -33.03
C ALA A 200 -6.66 14.63 -31.71
N SER A 201 -7.53 15.54 -31.30
CA SER A 201 -7.46 16.24 -30.02
C SER A 201 -7.67 15.30 -28.85
N MET A 202 -8.68 14.41 -28.92
CA MET A 202 -8.94 13.41 -27.89
C MET A 202 -7.82 12.38 -27.79
N ALA A 203 -7.32 11.86 -28.91
CA ALA A 203 -6.17 10.95 -28.91
C ALA A 203 -4.94 11.58 -28.25
N SER A 204 -4.64 12.83 -28.58
CA SER A 204 -3.54 13.58 -27.94
C SER A 204 -3.75 13.77 -26.44
N PHE A 205 -4.97 14.06 -26.00
CA PHE A 205 -5.31 14.18 -24.56
C PHE A 205 -5.00 12.87 -23.83
N TYR A 206 -5.48 11.73 -24.35
CA TYR A 206 -5.23 10.43 -23.71
C TYR A 206 -3.75 10.03 -23.75
N MET A 207 -3.02 10.31 -24.82
CA MET A 207 -1.57 10.06 -24.89
C MET A 207 -0.81 10.83 -23.80
N ILE A 208 -1.09 12.12 -23.66
CA ILE A 208 -0.44 12.98 -22.66
C ILE A 208 -0.81 12.55 -21.26
N LYS A 209 -2.10 12.36 -20.98
CA LYS A 209 -2.59 11.87 -19.69
C LYS A 209 -1.90 10.56 -19.31
N ASN A 210 -1.80 9.61 -20.24
CA ASN A 210 -1.16 8.33 -19.98
C ASN A 210 0.34 8.45 -19.75
N SER A 211 1.01 9.36 -20.48
CA SER A 211 2.45 9.64 -20.26
C SER A 211 2.70 10.23 -18.87
N ILE A 212 1.87 11.17 -18.42
CA ILE A 212 1.99 11.76 -17.09
C ILE A 212 1.69 10.73 -15.99
N ASN A 213 0.64 9.94 -16.17
CA ASN A 213 0.33 8.85 -15.26
C ASN A 213 1.47 7.82 -15.20
N PHE A 214 2.15 7.56 -16.31
CA PHE A 214 3.33 6.70 -16.35
C PHE A 214 4.46 7.24 -15.46
N PHE A 215 4.84 8.51 -15.59
CA PHE A 215 5.85 9.12 -14.72
C PHE A 215 5.38 9.22 -13.27
N GLY A 216 4.10 9.55 -13.05
CA GLY A 216 3.51 9.56 -11.71
C GLY A 216 3.60 8.20 -11.02
N ARG A 217 3.37 7.11 -11.75
CA ARG A 217 3.53 5.74 -11.23
C ARG A 217 4.98 5.42 -10.84
N ILE A 218 5.98 5.91 -11.56
CA ILE A 218 7.40 5.73 -11.20
C ILE A 218 7.67 6.40 -9.84
N ILE A 219 7.20 7.63 -9.67
CA ILE A 219 7.35 8.37 -8.39
C ILE A 219 6.62 7.66 -7.25
N ALA A 220 5.37 7.25 -7.49
CA ALA A 220 4.56 6.52 -6.51
C ALA A 220 5.21 5.18 -6.12
N SER A 221 5.77 4.45 -7.08
CA SER A 221 6.48 3.19 -6.82
C SER A 221 7.78 3.41 -6.03
N ALA A 222 8.53 4.48 -6.33
CA ALA A 222 9.73 4.83 -5.57
C ALA A 222 9.40 5.19 -4.11
N TYR A 223 8.30 5.92 -3.89
CA TYR A 223 7.79 6.22 -2.56
C TYR A 223 7.32 4.95 -1.85
N SER A 224 6.57 4.07 -2.54
CA SER A 224 6.10 2.79 -2.00
C SER A 224 7.27 1.92 -1.52
N ARG A 225 8.33 1.78 -2.32
CA ARG A 225 9.53 1.02 -1.91
C ARG A 225 10.18 1.55 -0.63
N ARG A 226 10.21 2.87 -0.41
CA ARG A 226 10.73 3.44 0.86
C ARG A 226 9.85 3.08 2.06
N ARG A 227 8.54 3.05 1.87
CA ARG A 227 7.59 2.66 2.91
C ARG A 227 7.76 1.20 3.31
N GLU A 228 7.98 0.31 2.35
CA GLU A 228 8.26 -1.10 2.61
C GLU A 228 9.45 -1.28 3.54
N PHE A 229 10.58 -0.62 3.24
CA PHE A 229 11.75 -0.66 4.14
C PHE A 229 11.45 -0.06 5.53
N GLY A 230 10.60 0.96 5.58
CA GLY A 230 10.14 1.54 6.84
C GLY A 230 9.28 0.58 7.65
N ALA A 231 8.36 -0.13 6.98
CA ALA A 231 7.48 -1.12 7.59
C ALA A 231 8.29 -2.35 8.08
N ASP A 232 9.22 -2.85 7.27
CA ASP A 232 10.13 -3.94 7.66
C ASP A 232 10.94 -3.58 8.91
N ARG A 233 11.50 -2.38 8.91
CA ARG A 233 12.29 -1.90 10.06
C ARG A 233 11.44 -1.81 11.32
N LEU A 234 10.25 -1.24 11.24
CA LEU A 234 9.36 -1.14 12.39
C LEU A 234 8.90 -2.53 12.84
N ALA A 235 8.53 -3.41 11.92
CA ALA A 235 8.18 -4.79 12.22
C ALA A 235 9.29 -5.50 13.00
N ALA A 236 10.54 -5.40 12.55
CA ALA A 236 11.71 -5.95 13.22
C ALA A 236 11.96 -5.32 14.61
N GLN A 237 11.64 -4.05 14.79
CA GLN A 237 11.78 -3.35 16.09
C GLN A 237 10.70 -3.75 17.10
N ILE A 238 9.45 -3.91 16.66
CA ILE A 238 8.31 -4.23 17.54
C ILE A 238 8.20 -5.72 17.86
N THR A 239 8.82 -6.55 17.04
CA THR A 239 8.93 -8.01 17.24
C THR A 239 10.39 -8.41 17.46
N ASP A 240 10.86 -9.37 16.72
CA ASP A 240 12.26 -9.74 16.61
C ASP A 240 12.68 -9.67 15.13
N PRO A 241 13.88 -9.15 14.79
CA PRO A 241 14.35 -9.12 13.41
C PRO A 241 14.29 -10.48 12.70
N SER A 242 14.54 -11.56 13.45
CA SER A 242 14.48 -12.93 12.93
C SER A 242 13.09 -13.33 12.43
N TYR A 243 12.01 -12.79 13.01
CA TYR A 243 10.63 -13.09 12.58
C TYR A 243 10.34 -12.49 11.21
N MET A 244 10.70 -11.20 11.03
CA MET A 244 10.55 -10.55 9.74
C MET A 244 11.44 -11.19 8.67
N LYS A 245 12.69 -11.53 9.03
CA LYS A 245 13.61 -12.23 8.15
C LYS A 245 13.07 -13.60 7.73
N SER A 246 12.59 -14.42 8.68
CA SER A 246 11.98 -15.72 8.39
C SER A 246 10.79 -15.61 7.45
N ALA A 247 9.90 -14.63 7.69
CA ALA A 247 8.77 -14.37 6.81
C ALA A 247 9.22 -14.03 5.38
N LEU A 248 10.22 -13.16 5.21
CA LEU A 248 10.74 -12.78 3.89
C LEU A 248 11.44 -13.96 3.19
N LEU A 249 12.21 -14.76 3.92
CA LEU A 249 12.84 -15.96 3.38
C LEU A 249 11.79 -16.99 2.93
N ARG A 250 10.73 -17.17 3.74
CA ARG A 250 9.63 -18.05 3.37
C ARG A 250 8.93 -17.60 2.10
N LEU A 251 8.66 -16.31 1.97
CA LEU A 251 8.10 -15.73 0.74
C LEU A 251 9.03 -15.90 -0.47
N GLN A 252 10.34 -15.80 -0.26
CA GLN A 252 11.33 -16.04 -1.31
C GLN A 252 11.33 -17.51 -1.77
N GLU A 253 11.35 -18.46 -0.85
CA GLU A 253 11.31 -19.90 -1.15
C GLU A 253 10.06 -20.25 -1.97
N ILE A 254 8.91 -19.69 -1.60
CA ILE A 254 7.65 -19.89 -2.31
C ILE A 254 7.73 -19.26 -3.71
N SER A 255 8.27 -18.04 -3.80
CA SER A 255 8.39 -17.33 -5.07
C SER A 255 9.31 -18.03 -6.08
N GLU A 256 10.30 -18.74 -5.59
CA GLU A 256 11.25 -19.51 -6.40
C GLU A 256 10.78 -20.97 -6.66
N GLY A 257 9.56 -21.33 -6.20
CA GLY A 257 9.02 -22.68 -6.37
C GLY A 257 9.77 -23.76 -5.59
N ARG A 258 10.53 -23.37 -4.56
CA ARG A 258 11.31 -24.30 -3.72
C ARG A 258 10.48 -25.00 -2.65
N VAL A 259 9.23 -24.61 -2.50
CA VAL A 259 8.29 -25.19 -1.52
C VAL A 259 7.17 -25.87 -2.26
N ASP A 260 6.89 -27.12 -1.88
CA ASP A 260 5.68 -27.81 -2.32
C ASP A 260 4.46 -27.19 -1.61
N LEU A 261 3.77 -26.34 -2.35
CA LEU A 261 2.47 -25.82 -1.93
C LEU A 261 1.43 -26.94 -2.08
N GLN A 262 0.45 -27.01 -1.18
CA GLN A 262 -0.65 -27.96 -1.29
C GLN A 262 -1.38 -27.77 -2.63
N ASP A 263 -1.86 -28.89 -3.23
CA ASP A 263 -2.53 -28.89 -4.52
C ASP A 263 -3.64 -27.82 -4.60
N GLY A 264 -3.53 -26.92 -5.57
CA GLY A 264 -4.40 -25.75 -5.76
C GLY A 264 -3.73 -24.40 -5.56
N ASP A 265 -2.62 -24.33 -4.82
CA ASP A 265 -1.92 -23.08 -4.50
C ASP A 265 -0.91 -22.67 -5.59
N ARG A 266 -0.50 -23.63 -6.45
CA ARG A 266 0.58 -23.43 -7.44
C ARG A 266 0.23 -22.49 -8.59
N GLU A 267 -1.01 -22.52 -9.08
CA GLU A 267 -1.41 -21.68 -10.22
C GLU A 267 -1.53 -20.20 -9.85
N PHE A 268 -1.98 -19.89 -8.64
CA PHE A 268 -2.16 -18.51 -8.18
C PHE A 268 -0.86 -17.86 -7.68
N ALA A 269 0.01 -18.62 -7.01
CA ALA A 269 1.32 -18.13 -6.59
C ALA A 269 2.18 -17.75 -7.80
N ALA A 270 2.20 -18.60 -8.84
CA ALA A 270 2.92 -18.33 -10.09
C ALA A 270 2.40 -17.07 -10.80
N PHE A 271 1.10 -16.79 -10.78
CA PHE A 271 0.50 -15.66 -11.50
C PHE A 271 0.84 -14.29 -10.87
N LYS A 272 0.93 -14.18 -9.54
CA LYS A 272 1.32 -12.94 -8.85
C LYS A 272 2.83 -12.69 -8.84
N ILE A 273 3.62 -13.76 -8.82
CA ILE A 273 5.08 -13.69 -8.74
C ILE A 273 5.70 -13.50 -10.13
N THR A 274 5.14 -14.08 -11.18
CA THR A 274 5.62 -13.93 -12.57
C THR A 274 5.47 -12.51 -13.12
N ASN A 275 4.54 -11.71 -12.62
CA ASN A 275 4.47 -10.30 -13.00
C ASN A 275 5.67 -9.46 -12.51
N ASN A 276 6.49 -9.98 -11.58
CA ASN A 276 7.67 -9.29 -11.08
C ASN A 276 9.00 -9.79 -11.69
N PHE A 277 9.02 -10.93 -12.42
CA PHE A 277 10.28 -11.60 -12.75
C PHE A 277 10.72 -11.50 -14.22
N SER A 278 9.85 -11.11 -15.15
CA SER A 278 10.11 -11.33 -16.59
C SER A 278 10.46 -10.11 -17.45
N MET A 279 10.52 -8.91 -16.92
CA MET A 279 10.91 -7.72 -17.69
C MET A 279 12.07 -6.99 -17.02
N GLY A 280 13.27 -7.03 -17.63
CA GLY A 280 14.52 -6.45 -17.14
C GLY A 280 14.40 -5.05 -16.52
N GLY A 281 15.49 -4.41 -16.14
CA GLY A 281 15.62 -3.19 -15.30
C GLY A 281 14.48 -2.17 -15.29
N PHE A 282 13.70 -2.06 -16.39
CA PHE A 282 12.51 -1.20 -16.46
C PHE A 282 11.33 -1.68 -15.61
N ALA A 283 11.12 -2.98 -15.44
CA ALA A 283 10.03 -3.50 -14.59
C ALA A 283 10.22 -3.13 -13.12
N ASN A 284 11.47 -3.08 -12.66
CA ASN A 284 11.80 -2.66 -11.30
C ASN A 284 11.42 -1.20 -10.98
N LEU A 285 11.27 -0.34 -11.99
CA LEU A 285 10.83 1.05 -11.79
C LEU A 285 9.35 1.13 -11.40
N PHE A 286 8.55 0.18 -11.86
CA PHE A 286 7.10 0.12 -11.61
C PHE A 286 6.71 -0.81 -10.46
N SER A 287 7.64 -1.62 -9.96
CA SER A 287 7.39 -2.46 -8.80
C SER A 287 7.12 -1.59 -7.57
N THR A 288 6.01 -1.83 -6.91
CA THR A 288 5.63 -1.16 -5.66
C THR A 288 6.38 -1.72 -4.45
N HIS A 289 6.93 -2.94 -4.57
CA HIS A 289 7.72 -3.59 -3.53
C HIS A 289 9.18 -3.71 -3.97
N PRO A 290 10.16 -3.51 -3.07
CA PRO A 290 11.55 -3.86 -3.31
C PRO A 290 11.69 -5.37 -3.48
N SER A 291 12.77 -5.83 -4.13
CA SER A 291 13.05 -7.26 -4.18
C SER A 291 13.26 -7.84 -2.78
N LEU A 292 12.86 -9.10 -2.59
CA LEU A 292 12.94 -9.79 -1.30
C LEU A 292 14.39 -9.82 -0.79
N GLU A 293 15.37 -10.01 -1.67
CA GLU A 293 16.80 -10.03 -1.32
C GLU A 293 17.24 -8.69 -0.69
N LYS A 294 16.77 -7.56 -1.25
CA LYS A 294 17.10 -6.22 -0.71
C LYS A 294 16.45 -5.98 0.65
N ARG A 295 15.23 -6.49 0.86
CA ARG A 295 14.52 -6.41 2.12
C ARG A 295 15.22 -7.26 3.18
N ILE A 296 15.56 -8.52 2.85
CA ILE A 296 16.32 -9.44 3.72
C ILE A 296 17.66 -8.81 4.12
N ALA A 297 18.45 -8.34 3.14
CA ALA A 297 19.72 -7.70 3.41
C ALA A 297 19.60 -6.44 4.30
N ALA A 298 18.47 -5.72 4.23
CA ALA A 298 18.22 -4.57 5.10
C ALA A 298 17.94 -5.00 6.55
N ILE A 299 17.21 -6.11 6.78
CA ILE A 299 16.97 -6.68 8.11
C ILE A 299 18.27 -7.23 8.71
N GLU A 300 19.08 -7.96 7.94
CA GLU A 300 20.37 -8.51 8.41
C GLU A 300 21.36 -7.44 8.91
N ARG A 301 21.28 -6.23 8.38
CA ARG A 301 22.06 -5.09 8.89
C ARG A 301 21.59 -4.59 10.25
N MET A 302 20.38 -4.92 10.66
CA MET A 302 19.83 -4.55 11.97
C MET A 302 20.16 -5.60 13.04
N GLU A 303 20.52 -6.81 12.64
CA GLU A 303 20.94 -7.89 13.54
C GLU A 303 22.41 -7.74 14.00
N LYS A 304 23.21 -6.89 13.31
CA LYS A 304 24.61 -6.58 13.61
C LYS A 304 24.73 -5.36 14.54
#